data_c35a5ee5aeb0c6c6c36e00effd5a0c1c
#
_entry.id   c35a5ee5aeb0c6c6c36e00effd5a0c1c
#
_cell.length_a   1.000
_cell.length_b   1.000
_cell.length_c   1.000
_cell.angle_alpha   90.00
_cell.angle_beta   90.00
_cell.angle_gamma   90.00
#
_symmetry.space_group_name_H-M   'P 1'
#
loop_
_entity.id
_entity.type
_entity.pdbx_description
1 polymer ?
#
loop_
_entity_poly.entity_id
_entity_poly.type
_entity_poly.pdbx_seq_one_letter_code
_entity_poly.pdbx_strand_id
1 'polypeptide(L)'
;MAISLTIFDSIYDNKTHKRMDYDSFEDFETVLLKLSQQDKYKKKTDAPLISPAIYTENSTRANDNVTGWGGFGIVDVDDYQGDIKDIEEKYSKYRYFCYSTASSTKEHPKFRLVFPLTEYVPADKIKHFWFALNKEIGDIADAQTKDLSRMYYVPSSYDRAFNFAFSHEGECMDPNELMGAHKYVVPNESFFDKLPTAIKEGLIAHRKGQLNNTDFSWTGYRDCPFVNKRQIEEYKGITGTGWYAKMYQIMVSTAGNAMSKGCLLYTSPSPRDKRQSRMPSSA
;
A
#
# COMPACT_ATOMS: atom_id res chain seq x y z
N MET A 1 -5.75 -25.62 3.11
CA MET A 1 -6.21 -24.58 4.06
C MET A 1 -7.20 -23.67 3.36
N ALA A 2 -8.24 -23.23 4.06
CA ALA A 2 -9.22 -22.28 3.52
C ALA A 2 -8.55 -20.92 3.21
N ILE A 3 -8.97 -20.29 2.13
CA ILE A 3 -8.51 -18.98 1.69
C ILE A 3 -9.61 -17.96 1.92
N SER A 4 -9.29 -16.85 2.55
CA SER A 4 -10.20 -15.73 2.73
C SER A 4 -9.62 -14.46 2.11
N LEU A 5 -10.42 -13.70 1.39
CA LEU A 5 -9.99 -12.46 0.75
C LEU A 5 -11.08 -11.40 0.79
N THR A 6 -10.69 -10.15 0.61
CA THR A 6 -11.61 -9.03 0.44
C THR A 6 -11.56 -8.53 -1.00
N ILE A 7 -12.72 -8.29 -1.61
CA ILE A 7 -12.87 -7.81 -3.00
C ILE A 7 -13.24 -6.34 -2.99
N PHE A 8 -12.65 -5.58 -3.90
CA PHE A 8 -12.93 -4.17 -4.14
C PHE A 8 -13.28 -3.93 -5.61
N ASP A 9 -14.32 -3.15 -5.86
CA ASP A 9 -14.77 -2.87 -7.24
C ASP A 9 -13.83 -1.92 -7.99
N SER A 10 -13.07 -1.10 -7.26
CA SER A 10 -12.09 -0.16 -7.83
C SER A 10 -11.04 0.25 -6.80
N ILE A 11 -9.97 0.92 -7.25
CA ILE A 11 -8.95 1.51 -6.35
C ILE A 11 -9.51 2.59 -5.41
N TYR A 12 -10.68 3.15 -5.74
CA TYR A 12 -11.35 4.17 -4.92
C TYR A 12 -12.36 3.57 -3.94
N ASP A 13 -12.66 2.28 -4.09
CA ASP A 13 -13.54 1.57 -3.16
C ASP A 13 -12.81 1.39 -1.83
N ASN A 14 -13.46 1.81 -0.76
CA ASN A 14 -12.95 1.66 0.60
C ASN A 14 -13.85 0.80 1.49
N LYS A 15 -14.85 0.11 0.92
CA LYS A 15 -15.79 -0.75 1.65
C LYS A 15 -15.22 -2.15 1.76
N THR A 16 -15.23 -2.70 2.96
CA THR A 16 -14.61 -3.99 3.28
C THR A 16 -15.59 -5.15 3.45
N HIS A 17 -16.85 -4.96 3.06
CA HIS A 17 -17.93 -5.94 3.28
C HIS A 17 -17.95 -7.11 2.28
N LYS A 18 -17.26 -6.99 1.14
CA LYS A 18 -17.20 -8.04 0.12
C LYS A 18 -16.08 -9.04 0.45
N ARG A 19 -16.33 -9.89 1.42
CA ARG A 19 -15.46 -11.01 1.74
C ARG A 19 -15.84 -12.22 0.90
N MET A 20 -14.85 -12.96 0.44
CA MET A 20 -15.02 -14.24 -0.24
C MET A 20 -14.09 -15.27 0.41
N ASP A 21 -14.65 -16.43 0.67
CA ASP A 21 -13.95 -17.56 1.26
C ASP A 21 -13.94 -18.73 0.27
N TYR A 22 -12.83 -19.46 0.21
CA TYR A 22 -12.63 -20.68 -0.58
C TYR A 22 -12.20 -21.80 0.36
N ASP A 23 -12.69 -23.01 0.13
CA ASP A 23 -12.36 -24.17 0.96
C ASP A 23 -10.90 -24.59 0.81
N SER A 24 -10.32 -24.32 -0.37
CA SER A 24 -8.94 -24.68 -0.67
C SER A 24 -8.24 -23.61 -1.54
N PHE A 25 -6.91 -23.68 -1.60
CA PHE A 25 -6.14 -22.87 -2.55
C PHE A 25 -6.42 -23.27 -4.00
N GLU A 26 -6.68 -24.55 -4.27
CA GLU A 26 -7.04 -25.08 -5.59
C GLU A 26 -8.30 -24.42 -6.15
N ASP A 27 -9.32 -24.20 -5.32
CA ASP A 27 -10.54 -23.53 -5.72
C ASP A 27 -10.27 -22.08 -6.08
N PHE A 28 -9.47 -21.37 -5.26
CA PHE A 28 -9.06 -20.00 -5.52
C PHE A 28 -8.20 -19.91 -6.78
N GLU A 29 -7.20 -20.77 -6.92
CA GLU A 29 -6.31 -20.86 -8.08
C GLU A 29 -7.09 -21.11 -9.39
N THR A 30 -8.08 -22.00 -9.34
CA THR A 30 -8.98 -22.27 -10.48
C THR A 30 -9.71 -21.01 -10.93
N VAL A 31 -10.15 -20.17 -10.00
CA VAL A 31 -10.80 -18.89 -10.30
C VAL A 31 -9.80 -17.91 -10.92
N LEU A 32 -8.59 -17.80 -10.35
CA LEU A 32 -7.53 -16.93 -10.88
C LEU A 32 -7.14 -17.35 -12.31
N LEU A 33 -6.99 -18.65 -12.56
CA LEU A 33 -6.66 -19.18 -13.88
C LEU A 33 -7.77 -18.87 -14.90
N LYS A 34 -9.03 -19.08 -14.55
CA LYS A 34 -10.17 -18.73 -15.42
C LYS A 34 -10.19 -17.22 -15.74
N LEU A 35 -9.92 -16.37 -14.77
CA LEU A 35 -9.86 -14.92 -14.98
C LEU A 35 -8.70 -14.53 -15.89
N SER A 36 -7.52 -15.15 -15.75
CA SER A 36 -6.35 -14.85 -16.57
C SER A 36 -6.53 -15.15 -18.06
N GLN A 37 -7.42 -16.09 -18.38
CA GLN A 37 -7.74 -16.51 -19.77
C GLN A 37 -8.82 -15.64 -20.41
N GLN A 38 -9.46 -14.74 -19.66
CA GLN A 38 -10.56 -13.90 -20.15
C GLN A 38 -10.06 -12.50 -20.51
N ASP A 39 -10.40 -12.05 -21.72
CA ASP A 39 -10.30 -10.64 -22.14
C ASP A 39 -11.57 -9.90 -21.73
N LYS A 40 -11.78 -9.80 -20.41
CA LYS A 40 -12.99 -9.17 -19.84
C LYS A 40 -12.83 -7.67 -19.66
N TYR A 41 -11.61 -7.20 -19.41
CA TYR A 41 -11.34 -5.82 -19.02
C TYR A 41 -10.44 -5.14 -20.07
N LYS A 42 -10.94 -4.08 -20.70
CA LYS A 42 -10.17 -3.31 -21.70
C LYS A 42 -8.98 -2.57 -21.08
N LYS A 43 -9.14 -2.12 -19.84
CA LYS A 43 -8.10 -1.44 -19.05
C LYS A 43 -7.99 -2.10 -17.68
N LYS A 44 -6.79 -2.09 -17.09
CA LYS A 44 -6.61 -2.62 -15.73
C LYS A 44 -7.52 -1.94 -14.69
N THR A 45 -7.86 -0.66 -14.90
CA THR A 45 -8.72 0.11 -14.00
C THR A 45 -10.18 -0.36 -13.97
N ASP A 46 -10.58 -1.13 -14.97
CA ASP A 46 -11.94 -1.68 -15.08
C ASP A 46 -12.07 -3.02 -14.32
N ALA A 47 -10.92 -3.63 -14.00
CA ALA A 47 -10.87 -4.88 -13.26
C ALA A 47 -11.06 -4.66 -11.75
N PRO A 48 -11.78 -5.55 -11.04
CA PRO A 48 -11.83 -5.53 -9.59
C PRO A 48 -10.47 -5.86 -8.98
N LEU A 49 -10.35 -5.58 -7.69
CA LEU A 49 -9.14 -5.87 -6.93
C LEU A 49 -9.45 -6.86 -5.82
N ILE A 50 -8.44 -7.65 -5.49
CA ILE A 50 -8.44 -8.55 -4.36
C ILE A 50 -7.37 -8.14 -3.36
N SER A 51 -7.61 -8.42 -2.10
CA SER A 51 -6.65 -8.22 -1.02
C SER A 51 -6.60 -9.47 -0.13
N PRO A 52 -5.41 -9.92 0.29
CA PRO A 52 -5.30 -10.96 1.31
C PRO A 52 -5.79 -10.48 2.68
N ALA A 53 -5.95 -9.16 2.86
CA ALA A 53 -6.37 -8.56 4.11
C ALA A 53 -7.84 -8.86 4.42
N ILE A 54 -8.06 -9.29 5.66
CA ILE A 54 -9.37 -9.41 6.30
C ILE A 54 -9.51 -8.21 7.23
N TYR A 55 -10.70 -7.64 7.27
CA TYR A 55 -10.97 -6.40 8.00
C TYR A 55 -11.99 -6.63 9.12
N THR A 56 -11.97 -5.76 10.10
CA THR A 56 -13.05 -5.64 11.08
C THR A 56 -14.37 -5.39 10.35
N GLU A 57 -15.44 -6.05 10.77
CA GLU A 57 -16.76 -5.90 10.18
C GLU A 57 -17.23 -4.44 10.17
N ASN A 58 -17.93 -4.06 9.10
CA ASN A 58 -18.48 -2.72 8.91
C ASN A 58 -17.44 -1.58 8.95
N SER A 59 -16.17 -1.90 8.67
CA SER A 59 -15.08 -0.94 8.66
C SER A 59 -14.73 -0.45 7.24
N THR A 60 -13.68 0.35 7.14
CA THR A 60 -13.12 0.85 5.88
C THR A 60 -11.75 0.22 5.62
N ARG A 61 -11.31 0.28 4.36
CA ARG A 61 -9.97 -0.14 3.94
C ARG A 61 -8.88 0.80 4.51
N ALA A 62 -8.53 0.58 5.75
CA ALA A 62 -7.43 1.25 6.43
C ALA A 62 -6.57 0.19 7.13
N ASN A 63 -5.27 0.44 7.28
CA ASN A 63 -4.36 -0.49 7.94
C ASN A 63 -4.81 -0.85 9.36
N ASP A 64 -5.36 0.12 10.09
CA ASP A 64 -5.83 -0.06 11.47
C ASP A 64 -7.06 -0.97 11.58
N ASN A 65 -7.77 -1.20 10.49
CA ASN A 65 -8.93 -2.08 10.42
C ASN A 65 -8.59 -3.50 9.97
N VAL A 66 -7.34 -3.76 9.56
CA VAL A 66 -6.88 -5.09 9.14
C VAL A 66 -6.71 -5.97 10.37
N THR A 67 -7.39 -7.13 10.38
CA THR A 67 -7.25 -8.14 11.43
C THR A 67 -6.15 -9.16 11.11
N GLY A 68 -5.87 -9.38 9.82
CA GLY A 68 -4.81 -10.28 9.36
C GLY A 68 -4.92 -10.57 7.86
N TRP A 69 -4.09 -11.50 7.36
CA TRP A 69 -4.15 -12.03 6.00
C TRP A 69 -4.71 -13.44 5.94
N GLY A 70 -5.63 -13.67 5.01
CA GLY A 70 -6.51 -14.84 4.95
C GLY A 70 -5.93 -16.07 4.25
N GLY A 71 -4.73 -16.53 4.63
CA GLY A 71 -4.19 -17.81 4.17
C GLY A 71 -3.44 -17.78 2.85
N PHE A 72 -3.14 -16.59 2.31
CA PHE A 72 -2.26 -16.43 1.16
C PHE A 72 -1.51 -15.10 1.20
N GLY A 73 -0.36 -15.06 0.52
CA GLY A 73 0.42 -13.85 0.27
C GLY A 73 0.51 -13.55 -1.21
N ILE A 74 0.54 -12.25 -1.58
CA ILE A 74 0.76 -11.81 -2.96
C ILE A 74 2.03 -10.97 -3.02
N VAL A 75 2.89 -11.30 -3.98
CA VAL A 75 4.10 -10.54 -4.32
C VAL A 75 3.90 -9.88 -5.67
N ASP A 76 4.04 -8.56 -5.75
CA ASP A 76 4.02 -7.78 -7.00
C ASP A 76 5.45 -7.59 -7.48
N VAL A 77 5.75 -8.01 -8.71
CA VAL A 77 7.08 -7.97 -9.30
C VAL A 77 7.05 -7.08 -10.53
N ASP A 78 7.63 -5.89 -10.41
CA ASP A 78 7.60 -4.86 -11.47
C ASP A 78 8.95 -4.69 -12.19
N ASP A 79 10.04 -5.21 -11.64
CA ASP A 79 11.40 -5.07 -12.20
C ASP A 79 12.17 -6.39 -12.16
N TYR A 80 11.63 -7.40 -12.87
CA TYR A 80 12.29 -8.70 -12.97
C TYR A 80 13.31 -8.71 -14.10
N GLN A 81 14.54 -9.11 -13.78
CA GLN A 81 15.69 -9.11 -14.72
C GLN A 81 15.98 -10.50 -15.34
N GLY A 82 15.17 -11.52 -15.03
CA GLY A 82 15.31 -12.89 -15.52
C GLY A 82 14.27 -13.27 -16.58
N ASP A 83 14.40 -14.49 -17.13
CA ASP A 83 13.35 -15.08 -17.96
C ASP A 83 12.21 -15.60 -17.04
N ILE A 84 10.97 -15.47 -17.49
CA ILE A 84 9.80 -16.04 -16.80
C ILE A 84 9.92 -17.55 -16.59
N LYS A 85 10.60 -18.25 -17.49
CA LYS A 85 10.84 -19.68 -17.37
C LYS A 85 11.73 -20.07 -16.18
N ASP A 86 12.60 -19.16 -15.75
CA ASP A 86 13.50 -19.42 -14.62
C ASP A 86 12.77 -19.38 -13.27
N ILE A 87 11.56 -18.85 -13.25
CA ILE A 87 10.74 -18.73 -12.02
C ILE A 87 10.37 -20.11 -11.45
N GLU A 88 10.04 -21.06 -12.31
CA GLU A 88 9.68 -22.41 -11.88
C GLU A 88 10.88 -23.13 -11.23
N GLU A 89 12.07 -22.98 -11.78
CA GLU A 89 13.28 -23.55 -11.18
C GLU A 89 13.66 -22.83 -9.89
N LYS A 90 13.63 -21.48 -9.92
CA LYS A 90 14.05 -20.62 -8.80
C LYS A 90 13.19 -20.80 -7.56
N TYR A 91 11.88 -20.99 -7.73
CA TYR A 91 10.94 -21.14 -6.62
C TYR A 91 10.33 -22.55 -6.56
N SER A 92 11.04 -23.55 -7.09
CA SER A 92 10.59 -24.95 -7.18
C SER A 92 10.19 -25.59 -5.85
N LYS A 93 10.69 -25.08 -4.71
CA LYS A 93 10.28 -25.51 -3.38
C LYS A 93 8.81 -25.21 -3.08
N TYR A 94 8.28 -24.08 -3.56
CA TYR A 94 7.01 -23.56 -3.12
C TYR A 94 5.87 -23.78 -4.12
N ARG A 95 4.68 -23.99 -3.61
CA ARG A 95 3.46 -23.88 -4.38
C ARG A 95 3.13 -22.41 -4.62
N TYR A 96 2.76 -22.05 -5.85
CA TYR A 96 2.30 -20.70 -6.18
C TYR A 96 1.49 -20.68 -7.48
N PHE A 97 0.69 -19.62 -7.62
CA PHE A 97 0.09 -19.22 -8.89
C PHE A 97 0.76 -17.93 -9.36
N CYS A 98 1.25 -17.93 -10.61
CA CYS A 98 1.88 -16.77 -11.25
C CYS A 98 0.96 -16.21 -12.32
N TYR A 99 0.83 -14.87 -12.41
CA TYR A 99 0.11 -14.22 -13.48
C TYR A 99 0.69 -12.86 -13.84
N SER A 100 0.67 -12.53 -15.14
CA SER A 100 1.16 -11.26 -15.68
C SER A 100 0.24 -10.10 -15.34
N THR A 101 0.79 -8.89 -15.30
CA THR A 101 0.03 -7.65 -15.14
C THR A 101 -0.24 -6.98 -16.50
N ALA A 102 -1.18 -6.02 -16.54
CA ALA A 102 -1.56 -5.28 -17.76
C ALA A 102 -0.41 -4.50 -18.42
N SER A 103 0.68 -4.25 -17.71
CA SER A 103 1.86 -3.53 -18.19
C SER A 103 3.07 -4.44 -18.46
N SER A 104 2.87 -5.76 -18.44
CA SER A 104 3.91 -6.74 -18.74
C SER A 104 4.29 -6.71 -20.23
N THR A 105 5.59 -6.72 -20.51
CA THR A 105 6.13 -6.91 -21.86
C THR A 105 7.10 -8.10 -21.88
N LYS A 106 7.47 -8.57 -23.06
CA LYS A 106 8.46 -9.67 -23.16
C LYS A 106 9.83 -9.26 -22.65
N GLU A 107 10.21 -8.02 -22.87
CA GLU A 107 11.50 -7.45 -22.46
C GLU A 107 11.53 -7.10 -20.95
N HIS A 108 10.37 -6.76 -20.40
CA HIS A 108 10.19 -6.39 -18.99
C HIS A 108 8.94 -7.08 -18.44
N PRO A 109 9.03 -8.37 -18.09
CA PRO A 109 7.91 -9.10 -17.54
C PRO A 109 7.53 -8.57 -16.17
N LYS A 110 6.23 -8.22 -16.03
CA LYS A 110 5.63 -7.77 -14.79
C LYS A 110 4.54 -8.74 -14.37
N PHE A 111 4.63 -9.24 -13.16
CA PHE A 111 3.77 -10.33 -12.73
C PHE A 111 3.52 -10.34 -11.23
N ARG A 112 2.62 -11.20 -10.80
CA ARG A 112 2.34 -11.48 -9.41
C ARG A 112 2.51 -12.95 -9.11
N LEU A 113 3.09 -13.21 -7.94
CA LEU A 113 3.17 -14.54 -7.36
C LEU A 113 2.19 -14.60 -6.18
N VAL A 114 1.30 -15.58 -6.20
CA VAL A 114 0.32 -15.84 -5.14
C VAL A 114 0.70 -17.12 -4.45
N PHE A 115 1.14 -17.03 -3.20
CA PHE A 115 1.60 -18.15 -2.41
C PHE A 115 0.53 -18.56 -1.39
N PRO A 116 0.09 -19.83 -1.35
CA PRO A 116 -0.71 -20.34 -0.26
C PRO A 116 0.13 -20.45 1.02
N LEU A 117 -0.49 -20.13 2.14
CA LEU A 117 0.13 -20.21 3.46
C LEU A 117 -0.44 -21.38 4.24
N THR A 118 0.35 -21.91 5.19
CA THR A 118 -0.10 -22.98 6.10
C THR A 118 -1.07 -22.46 7.15
N GLU A 119 -1.04 -21.15 7.42
CA GLU A 119 -1.91 -20.51 8.43
C GLU A 119 -2.21 -19.04 8.11
N TYR A 120 -3.19 -18.50 8.83
CA TYR A 120 -3.53 -17.08 8.84
C TYR A 120 -2.42 -16.24 9.48
N VAL A 121 -2.16 -15.05 8.92
CA VAL A 121 -1.16 -14.12 9.45
C VAL A 121 -1.85 -12.98 10.20
N PRO A 122 -1.74 -12.87 11.54
CA PRO A 122 -2.32 -11.78 12.32
C PRO A 122 -1.77 -10.41 11.92
N ALA A 123 -2.56 -9.35 12.11
CA ALA A 123 -2.23 -7.99 11.67
C ALA A 123 -0.89 -7.47 12.20
N ASP A 124 -0.55 -7.78 13.44
CA ASP A 124 0.70 -7.38 14.11
C ASP A 124 1.95 -8.06 13.50
N LYS A 125 1.77 -9.23 12.86
CA LYS A 125 2.84 -10.00 12.23
C LYS A 125 2.98 -9.74 10.73
N ILE A 126 2.02 -9.10 10.06
CA ILE A 126 2.02 -8.93 8.59
C ILE A 126 3.30 -8.22 8.10
N LYS A 127 3.77 -7.18 8.78
CA LYS A 127 4.99 -6.46 8.37
C LYS A 127 6.23 -7.34 8.41
N HIS A 128 6.35 -8.15 9.45
CA HIS A 128 7.43 -9.12 9.56
C HIS A 128 7.30 -10.22 8.51
N PHE A 129 6.11 -10.78 8.36
CA PHE A 129 5.84 -11.80 7.35
C PHE A 129 6.13 -11.30 5.93
N TRP A 130 5.65 -10.10 5.56
CA TRP A 130 5.95 -9.52 4.25
C TRP A 130 7.45 -9.35 4.02
N PHE A 131 8.17 -8.87 5.02
CA PHE A 131 9.63 -8.76 4.96
C PHE A 131 10.29 -10.12 4.76
N ALA A 132 9.88 -11.13 5.52
CA ALA A 132 10.42 -12.48 5.45
C ALA A 132 10.13 -13.13 4.09
N LEU A 133 8.89 -13.00 3.59
CA LEU A 133 8.49 -13.45 2.27
C LEU A 133 9.35 -12.81 1.17
N ASN A 134 9.54 -11.49 1.22
CA ASN A 134 10.36 -10.80 0.23
C ASN A 134 11.83 -11.27 0.27
N LYS A 135 12.40 -11.49 1.46
CA LYS A 135 13.75 -12.05 1.62
C LYS A 135 13.87 -13.46 1.05
N GLU A 136 12.89 -14.32 1.33
CA GLU A 136 12.86 -15.70 0.86
C GLU A 136 12.84 -15.79 -0.67
N ILE A 137 12.14 -14.88 -1.33
CA ILE A 137 12.08 -14.85 -2.80
C ILE A 137 13.19 -13.99 -3.45
N GLY A 138 14.17 -13.51 -2.67
CA GLY A 138 15.35 -12.80 -3.18
C GLY A 138 15.13 -11.31 -3.42
N ASP A 139 14.30 -10.65 -2.61
CA ASP A 139 14.04 -9.20 -2.61
C ASP A 139 13.49 -8.64 -3.94
N ILE A 140 12.70 -9.44 -4.67
CA ILE A 140 12.13 -9.03 -5.97
C ILE A 140 10.80 -8.30 -5.86
N ALA A 141 10.18 -8.27 -4.67
CA ALA A 141 8.89 -7.59 -4.47
C ALA A 141 9.02 -6.07 -4.55
N ASP A 142 8.03 -5.42 -5.17
CA ASP A 142 7.91 -3.97 -5.09
C ASP A 142 7.78 -3.50 -3.64
N ALA A 143 8.77 -2.73 -3.16
CA ALA A 143 8.83 -2.23 -1.79
C ALA A 143 7.62 -1.36 -1.38
N GLN A 144 6.84 -0.87 -2.34
CA GLN A 144 5.60 -0.13 -2.08
C GLN A 144 4.44 -1.04 -1.66
N THR A 145 4.56 -2.38 -1.82
CA THR A 145 3.48 -3.33 -1.53
C THR A 145 3.45 -3.84 -0.08
N LYS A 146 4.24 -3.27 0.82
CA LYS A 146 4.34 -3.63 2.24
C LYS A 146 3.15 -3.19 3.12
N ASP A 147 2.13 -2.55 2.54
CA ASP A 147 0.94 -2.11 3.26
C ASP A 147 0.08 -3.30 3.69
N LEU A 148 -0.46 -3.26 4.92
CA LEU A 148 -1.33 -4.30 5.43
C LEU A 148 -2.62 -4.46 4.60
N SER A 149 -3.14 -3.34 4.08
CA SER A 149 -4.39 -3.22 3.31
C SER A 149 -4.16 -3.18 1.79
N ARG A 150 -3.05 -3.74 1.30
CA ARG A 150 -2.71 -3.73 -0.12
C ARG A 150 -3.74 -4.49 -0.94
N MET A 151 -4.05 -3.91 -2.11
CA MET A 151 -4.94 -4.50 -3.10
C MET A 151 -4.18 -4.79 -4.39
N TYR A 152 -4.61 -5.84 -5.08
CA TYR A 152 -4.04 -6.28 -6.35
C TYR A 152 -5.16 -6.48 -7.36
N TYR A 153 -4.99 -5.97 -8.57
CA TYR A 153 -5.92 -6.27 -9.65
C TYR A 153 -5.96 -7.77 -9.92
N VAL A 154 -7.16 -8.31 -10.10
CA VAL A 154 -7.31 -9.70 -10.50
C VAL A 154 -6.63 -9.96 -11.86
N PRO A 155 -6.19 -11.20 -12.15
CA PRO A 155 -5.65 -11.55 -13.45
C PRO A 155 -6.68 -11.34 -14.56
N SER A 156 -6.21 -10.96 -15.74
CA SER A 156 -6.98 -10.88 -16.98
C SER A 156 -6.02 -10.93 -18.15
N SER A 157 -6.49 -11.34 -19.32
CA SER A 157 -5.78 -11.14 -20.57
C SER A 157 -5.97 -9.69 -21.03
N TYR A 158 -4.90 -8.99 -21.34
CA TYR A 158 -4.94 -7.60 -21.82
C TYR A 158 -4.38 -7.52 -23.25
N ASP A 159 -5.07 -6.78 -24.10
CA ASP A 159 -4.58 -6.51 -25.44
C ASP A 159 -3.22 -5.79 -25.36
N ARG A 160 -2.25 -6.21 -26.19
CA ARG A 160 -0.87 -5.70 -26.24
C ARG A 160 0.02 -5.98 -25.01
N ALA A 161 -0.46 -6.69 -23.98
CA ALA A 161 0.39 -7.13 -22.89
C ALA A 161 1.03 -8.50 -23.21
N PHE A 162 2.17 -8.78 -22.61
CA PHE A 162 2.72 -10.13 -22.55
C PHE A 162 1.96 -10.92 -21.49
N ASN A 163 0.88 -11.60 -21.92
CA ASN A 163 0.00 -12.33 -21.03
C ASN A 163 0.54 -13.73 -20.78
N PHE A 164 0.65 -14.12 -19.53
CA PHE A 164 0.92 -15.47 -19.09
C PHE A 164 0.29 -15.72 -17.71
N ALA A 165 -0.05 -16.98 -17.45
CA ALA A 165 -0.44 -17.46 -16.15
C ALA A 165 -0.12 -18.95 -16.05
N PHE A 166 0.43 -19.37 -14.93
CA PHE A 166 0.75 -20.78 -14.66
C PHE A 166 0.78 -21.05 -13.15
N SER A 167 0.62 -22.30 -12.82
CA SER A 167 0.71 -22.83 -11.46
C SER A 167 1.97 -23.65 -11.30
N HIS A 168 2.53 -23.63 -10.12
CA HIS A 168 3.61 -24.52 -9.72
C HIS A 168 3.21 -25.28 -8.46
N GLU A 169 3.37 -26.59 -8.49
CA GLU A 169 3.14 -27.44 -7.32
C GLU A 169 4.36 -27.46 -6.41
N GLY A 170 4.13 -27.48 -5.09
CA GLY A 170 5.18 -27.45 -4.10
C GLY A 170 4.61 -27.33 -2.68
N GLU A 171 5.42 -26.87 -1.77
CA GLU A 171 5.05 -26.67 -0.37
C GLU A 171 4.29 -25.36 -0.18
N CYS A 172 3.25 -25.36 0.67
CA CYS A 172 2.67 -24.11 1.17
C CYS A 172 3.69 -23.42 2.07
N MET A 173 3.75 -22.10 2.00
CA MET A 173 4.67 -21.34 2.86
C MET A 173 4.18 -21.32 4.31
N ASP A 174 5.08 -21.63 5.24
CA ASP A 174 4.81 -21.49 6.67
C ASP A 174 5.23 -20.09 7.15
N PRO A 175 4.28 -19.23 7.56
CA PRO A 175 4.62 -17.87 8.00
C PRO A 175 5.55 -17.82 9.21
N ASN A 176 5.43 -18.76 10.16
CA ASN A 176 6.28 -18.75 11.35
C ASN A 176 7.70 -19.23 11.02
N GLU A 177 7.84 -20.24 10.16
CA GLU A 177 9.14 -20.69 9.68
C GLU A 177 9.89 -19.57 8.94
N LEU A 178 9.19 -18.87 8.00
CA LEU A 178 9.77 -17.76 7.26
C LEU A 178 10.20 -16.62 8.19
N MET A 179 9.34 -16.21 9.13
CA MET A 179 9.67 -15.15 10.09
C MET A 179 10.80 -15.58 11.04
N GLY A 180 10.90 -16.86 11.36
CA GLY A 180 12.01 -17.42 12.14
C GLY A 180 13.36 -17.37 11.41
N ALA A 181 13.34 -17.65 10.09
CA ALA A 181 14.53 -17.61 9.22
C ALA A 181 14.99 -16.18 8.93
N HIS A 182 14.07 -15.24 8.77
CA HIS A 182 14.34 -13.84 8.38
C HIS A 182 13.93 -12.86 9.49
N LYS A 183 14.85 -12.52 10.37
CA LYS A 183 14.60 -11.61 11.48
C LYS A 183 14.27 -10.20 11.00
N TYR A 184 13.09 -9.71 11.34
CA TYR A 184 12.66 -8.36 11.06
C TYR A 184 13.11 -7.40 12.14
N VAL A 185 14.00 -6.48 11.78
CA VAL A 185 14.35 -5.36 12.64
C VAL A 185 13.42 -4.21 12.27
N VAL A 186 12.53 -3.85 13.18
CA VAL A 186 11.67 -2.67 13.00
C VAL A 186 12.60 -1.48 12.74
N PRO A 187 12.46 -0.78 11.59
CA PRO A 187 13.26 0.42 11.33
C PRO A 187 13.14 1.34 12.53
N ASN A 188 14.27 1.81 13.03
CA ASN A 188 14.37 2.59 14.28
C ASN A 188 13.16 3.50 14.46
N GLU A 189 12.30 3.18 15.42
CA GLU A 189 11.35 4.13 15.97
C GLU A 189 12.14 5.39 16.32
N SER A 190 11.64 6.55 15.93
CA SER A 190 12.30 7.79 16.29
C SER A 190 12.49 7.84 17.82
N PHE A 191 13.50 8.55 18.30
CA PHE A 191 13.67 8.73 19.74
C PHE A 191 12.36 9.15 20.42
N PHE A 192 11.54 9.94 19.72
CA PHE A 192 10.22 10.36 20.19
C PHE A 192 9.26 9.16 20.36
N ASP A 193 9.28 8.17 19.46
CA ASP A 193 8.40 6.99 19.53
C ASP A 193 8.76 6.06 20.70
N LYS A 194 10.00 6.11 21.17
CA LYS A 194 10.49 5.35 22.34
C LYS A 194 10.16 6.00 23.69
N LEU A 195 9.67 7.24 23.69
CA LEU A 195 9.32 7.93 24.93
C LEU A 195 8.02 7.39 25.53
N PRO A 196 7.92 7.29 26.86
CA PRO A 196 6.66 7.01 27.55
C PRO A 196 5.56 8.00 27.15
N THR A 197 4.31 7.52 27.07
CA THR A 197 3.15 8.32 26.63
C THR A 197 3.01 9.64 27.37
N ALA A 198 3.17 9.62 28.68
CA ALA A 198 3.11 10.84 29.53
C ALA A 198 4.16 11.89 29.13
N ILE A 199 5.38 11.46 28.72
CA ILE A 199 6.45 12.36 28.27
C ILE A 199 6.11 12.90 26.86
N LYS A 200 5.59 12.05 25.97
CA LYS A 200 5.12 12.47 24.62
C LYS A 200 4.06 13.56 24.73
N GLU A 201 3.04 13.33 25.58
CA GLU A 201 1.96 14.30 25.81
C GLU A 201 2.48 15.61 26.40
N GLY A 202 3.39 15.52 27.37
CA GLY A 202 4.05 16.68 27.95
C GLY A 202 4.85 17.50 26.93
N LEU A 203 5.61 16.83 26.07
CA LEU A 203 6.37 17.49 24.99
C LEU A 203 5.45 18.12 23.94
N ILE A 204 4.34 17.45 23.58
CA ILE A 204 3.34 17.97 22.65
C ILE A 204 2.66 19.20 23.27
N ALA A 205 2.25 19.15 24.54
CA ALA A 205 1.63 20.26 25.26
C ALA A 205 2.59 21.46 25.39
N HIS A 206 3.86 21.22 25.73
CA HIS A 206 4.88 22.25 25.81
C HIS A 206 5.11 22.92 24.43
N ARG A 207 5.24 22.13 23.36
CA ARG A 207 5.34 22.66 21.99
C ARG A 207 4.10 23.44 21.58
N LYS A 208 2.90 22.95 21.88
CA LYS A 208 1.66 23.69 21.61
C LYS A 208 1.64 25.04 22.34
N GLY A 209 2.12 25.09 23.59
CA GLY A 209 2.24 26.35 24.35
C GLY A 209 3.24 27.33 23.74
N GLN A 210 4.34 26.85 23.16
CA GLN A 210 5.33 27.69 22.46
C GLN A 210 4.89 28.15 21.06
N LEU A 211 3.97 27.42 20.42
CA LEU A 211 3.54 27.66 19.04
C LEU A 211 2.36 28.64 18.93
N ASN A 212 1.97 29.31 20.00
CA ASN A 212 0.85 30.27 20.01
C ASN A 212 1.19 31.65 19.41
N ASN A 213 2.18 31.74 18.54
CA ASN A 213 2.44 33.00 17.86
C ASN A 213 1.49 33.14 16.66
N THR A 214 0.44 33.92 16.82
CA THR A 214 -0.60 34.20 15.83
C THR A 214 -0.38 35.48 15.02
N ASP A 215 0.77 36.16 15.20
CA ASP A 215 1.05 37.47 14.61
C ASP A 215 1.41 37.43 13.14
N PHE A 216 1.34 36.26 12.52
CA PHE A 216 1.60 36.09 11.09
C PHE A 216 0.32 36.07 10.28
N SER A 217 0.14 37.07 9.42
CA SER A 217 -0.90 37.09 8.40
C SER A 217 -0.29 37.13 7.00
N TRP A 218 -0.93 36.45 6.07
CA TRP A 218 -0.55 36.47 4.65
C TRP A 218 -1.78 36.23 3.76
N THR A 219 -1.77 36.77 2.56
CA THR A 219 -2.84 36.65 1.58
C THR A 219 -2.55 35.62 0.50
N GLY A 220 -1.29 35.27 0.30
CA GLY A 220 -0.86 34.29 -0.70
C GLY A 220 0.57 33.80 -0.48
N TYR A 221 1.04 32.94 -1.37
CA TYR A 221 2.39 32.37 -1.25
C TYR A 221 3.52 33.43 -1.40
N ARG A 222 3.22 34.56 -2.04
CA ARG A 222 4.22 35.63 -2.31
C ARG A 222 4.59 36.39 -1.06
N ASP A 223 3.65 36.61 -0.18
CA ASP A 223 3.79 37.33 1.09
C ASP A 223 3.94 36.41 2.31
N CYS A 224 3.74 35.11 2.13
CA CYS A 224 3.92 34.12 3.19
C CYS A 224 5.40 34.02 3.61
N PRO A 225 5.76 34.30 4.89
CA PRO A 225 7.13 34.33 5.36
C PRO A 225 7.76 32.93 5.50
N PHE A 226 6.99 31.89 5.36
CA PHE A 226 7.41 30.49 5.55
C PHE A 226 7.67 29.76 4.24
N VAL A 227 7.17 30.28 3.12
CA VAL A 227 7.26 29.66 1.80
C VAL A 227 8.61 29.93 1.16
N ASN A 228 9.26 28.88 0.67
CA ASN A 228 10.43 29.01 -0.17
C ASN A 228 9.99 29.35 -1.61
N LYS A 229 10.16 30.63 -2.00
CA LYS A 229 9.73 31.17 -3.30
C LYS A 229 10.40 30.46 -4.48
N ARG A 230 11.66 30.03 -4.32
CA ARG A 230 12.39 29.29 -5.36
C ARG A 230 11.74 27.96 -5.66
N GLN A 231 11.31 27.22 -4.61
CA GLN A 231 10.60 25.95 -4.80
C GLN A 231 9.26 26.11 -5.50
N ILE A 232 8.55 27.23 -5.27
CA ILE A 232 7.29 27.54 -5.97
C ILE A 232 7.56 27.81 -7.46
N GLU A 233 8.60 28.55 -7.81
CA GLU A 233 8.93 28.79 -9.22
C GLU A 233 9.38 27.51 -9.93
N GLU A 234 10.15 26.67 -9.26
CA GLU A 234 10.49 25.32 -9.77
C GLU A 234 9.23 24.47 -9.99
N TYR A 235 8.26 24.51 -9.08
CA TYR A 235 6.98 23.80 -9.21
C TYR A 235 6.17 24.31 -10.43
N LYS A 236 6.10 25.61 -10.64
CA LYS A 236 5.40 26.19 -11.80
C LYS A 236 6.04 25.82 -13.13
N GLY A 237 7.33 25.56 -13.15
CA GLY A 237 8.07 25.14 -14.34
C GLY A 237 7.87 23.65 -14.71
N ILE A 238 7.18 22.85 -13.90
CA ILE A 238 6.99 21.43 -14.18
C ILE A 238 5.89 21.24 -15.22
N THR A 239 6.28 20.73 -16.39
CA THR A 239 5.35 20.48 -17.52
C THR A 239 4.94 19.02 -17.70
N GLY A 240 5.51 18.10 -16.91
CA GLY A 240 5.28 16.65 -17.01
C GLY A 240 4.95 16.00 -15.66
N THR A 241 5.61 14.90 -15.36
CA THR A 241 5.47 14.16 -14.10
C THR A 241 6.32 14.79 -12.98
N GLY A 242 6.03 14.43 -11.71
CA GLY A 242 6.81 14.87 -10.56
C GLY A 242 6.27 16.10 -9.83
N TRP A 243 5.23 16.77 -10.34
CA TRP A 243 4.57 17.90 -9.69
C TRP A 243 4.04 17.57 -8.29
N TYR A 244 3.56 16.35 -8.09
CA TYR A 244 3.05 15.92 -6.78
C TYR A 244 4.15 15.84 -5.72
N ALA A 245 5.29 15.22 -6.06
CA ALA A 245 6.44 15.14 -5.16
C ALA A 245 6.99 16.53 -4.82
N LYS A 246 7.04 17.43 -5.80
CA LYS A 246 7.48 18.82 -5.60
C LYS A 246 6.51 19.60 -4.72
N MET A 247 5.21 19.45 -4.94
CA MET A 247 4.18 20.05 -4.09
C MET A 247 4.31 19.56 -2.64
N TYR A 248 4.51 18.25 -2.44
CA TYR A 248 4.72 17.69 -1.11
C TYR A 248 5.97 18.27 -0.43
N GLN A 249 7.09 18.41 -1.13
CA GLN A 249 8.30 19.06 -0.61
C GLN A 249 8.03 20.49 -0.17
N ILE A 250 7.28 21.26 -0.96
CA ILE A 250 6.91 22.63 -0.62
C ILE A 250 6.08 22.66 0.66
N MET A 251 5.09 21.79 0.78
CA MET A 251 4.24 21.70 1.97
C MET A 251 5.07 21.38 3.21
N VAL A 252 5.94 20.36 3.15
CA VAL A 252 6.78 19.95 4.28
C VAL A 252 7.77 21.06 4.67
N SER A 253 8.44 21.69 3.70
CA SER A 253 9.38 22.77 4.00
C SER A 253 8.68 24.00 4.57
N THR A 254 7.50 24.35 4.07
CA THR A 254 6.70 25.48 4.59
C THR A 254 6.26 25.21 6.02
N ALA A 255 5.78 23.99 6.30
CA ALA A 255 5.40 23.56 7.65
C ALA A 255 6.61 23.62 8.61
N GLY A 256 7.75 23.09 8.20
CA GLY A 256 9.00 23.15 8.98
C GLY A 256 9.46 24.57 9.30
N ASN A 257 9.42 25.46 8.29
CA ASN A 257 9.76 26.87 8.48
C ASN A 257 8.80 27.60 9.43
N ALA A 258 7.50 27.31 9.33
CA ALA A 258 6.51 27.89 10.24
C ALA A 258 6.70 27.40 11.67
N MET A 259 6.92 26.12 11.87
CA MET A 259 7.20 25.54 13.19
C MET A 259 8.48 26.10 13.81
N SER A 260 9.55 26.31 13.02
CA SER A 260 10.81 26.87 13.50
C SER A 260 10.68 28.34 13.96
N LYS A 261 9.68 29.06 13.44
CA LYS A 261 9.35 30.44 13.83
C LYS A 261 8.26 30.53 14.89
N GLY A 262 7.87 29.40 15.50
CA GLY A 262 6.83 29.36 16.53
C GLY A 262 5.41 29.56 16.03
N CYS A 263 5.18 29.46 14.71
CA CYS A 263 3.86 29.57 14.13
C CYS A 263 3.14 28.21 14.19
N LEU A 264 1.93 28.17 14.79
CA LEU A 264 0.99 27.08 14.59
C LEU A 264 0.42 27.19 13.18
N LEU A 265 0.87 26.33 12.29
CA LEU A 265 0.12 26.05 11.07
C LEU A 265 -1.18 25.37 11.48
N TYR A 266 -2.22 26.15 11.59
CA TYR A 266 -3.56 25.59 11.47
C TYR A 266 -3.63 25.05 10.04
N THR A 267 -3.52 23.74 9.90
CA THR A 267 -3.77 23.10 8.61
C THR A 267 -5.15 23.54 8.20
N SER A 268 -5.23 24.20 7.04
CA SER A 268 -6.52 24.50 6.41
C SER A 268 -7.39 23.25 6.52
N PRO A 269 -8.62 23.34 7.00
CA PRO A 269 -9.47 22.17 7.17
C PRO A 269 -9.46 21.37 5.89
N SER A 270 -9.31 20.06 6.00
CA SER A 270 -9.25 19.19 4.84
C SER A 270 -10.47 19.42 3.96
N PRO A 271 -10.45 19.10 2.67
CA PRO A 271 -11.65 19.18 1.83
C PRO A 271 -12.87 18.42 2.43
N ARG A 272 -12.61 17.45 3.32
CA ARG A 272 -13.64 16.77 4.13
C ARG A 272 -14.27 17.69 5.17
N ASP A 273 -13.45 18.46 5.88
CA ASP A 273 -13.95 19.38 6.93
C ASP A 273 -14.78 20.52 6.35
N LYS A 274 -14.42 20.99 5.13
CA LYS A 274 -15.23 21.98 4.39
C LYS A 274 -16.58 21.46 3.92
N ARG A 275 -16.74 20.14 3.71
CA ARG A 275 -18.06 19.56 3.38
C ARG A 275 -19.00 19.48 4.58
N GLN A 276 -18.48 19.25 5.77
CA GLN A 276 -19.31 19.24 6.99
C GLN A 276 -19.80 20.63 7.40
N SER A 277 -19.02 21.69 7.11
CA SER A 277 -19.43 23.07 7.41
C SER A 277 -20.46 23.67 6.42
N ARG A 278 -20.82 22.94 5.36
CA ARG A 278 -21.79 23.36 4.34
C ARG A 278 -23.15 22.66 4.42
N MET A 279 -23.44 21.91 5.48
CA MET A 279 -24.80 21.46 5.72
C MET A 279 -25.65 22.67 6.16
N PRO A 280 -26.69 23.04 5.43
CA PRO A 280 -27.60 24.06 5.89
C PRO A 280 -28.26 23.58 7.19
N SER A 281 -28.23 24.41 8.23
CA SER A 281 -29.10 24.22 9.38
C SER A 281 -30.51 24.21 8.85
N SER A 282 -31.19 23.07 8.84
CA SER A 282 -32.62 22.97 8.59
C SER A 282 -33.32 23.74 9.67
N ALA A 283 -33.94 24.84 9.25
CA ALA A 283 -35.00 25.52 10.01
C ALA A 283 -36.23 24.63 10.07
#